data_80c44943418c7fc10ff5b3804fd2a167
#
_entry.id   80c44943418c7fc10ff5b3804fd2a167
#
_cell.length_a   1.000
_cell.length_b   1.000
_cell.length_c   1.000
_cell.angle_alpha   90.00
_cell.angle_beta   90.00
_cell.angle_gamma   90.00
#
_symmetry.space_group_name_H-M   'P 1'
#
loop_
_entity.id
_entity.type
_entity.pdbx_description
1 polymer ?
#
loop_
_entity_poly.entity_id
_entity_poly.type
_entity_poly.pdbx_seq_one_letter_code
_entity_poly.pdbx_strand_id
1 'polypeptide(L)'
;ENKVIGVEALIRWQHPRHGFLSPAIFLPIFEANNRMNDLTDWIINEACIQLRDWQQEEIFPKRVAINIPGPYLTSNRLMDVLKSATKKYGIPPKAIELEITETSFVKTISGAEKAVNEFCKEGFSVALDDFGTGVSSLSYLKRIPVMTLKIDKSFVDDVPASTKDASIIKSVVQLGKSLNMEVVVEGVETEEQVQFLIEHCYAPYIQ
;
A
#
# COMPACT_ATOMS: atom_id res chain seq x y z
N GLU A 1 -17.76 -12.69 7.74
CA GLU A 1 -18.27 -11.35 8.06
C GLU A 1 -17.45 -10.32 7.26
N ASN A 2 -18.11 -9.53 6.42
CA ASN A 2 -17.45 -8.44 5.70
C ASN A 2 -17.13 -7.32 6.70
N LYS A 3 -15.84 -7.15 6.99
CA LYS A 3 -15.36 -6.13 7.92
C LYS A 3 -14.25 -5.31 7.25
N VAL A 4 -14.42 -4.00 7.24
CA VAL A 4 -13.34 -3.10 6.80
C VAL A 4 -12.22 -3.16 7.83
N ILE A 5 -11.02 -3.52 7.38
CA ILE A 5 -9.83 -3.62 8.23
C ILE A 5 -8.81 -2.51 7.96
N GLY A 6 -8.83 -1.95 6.76
CA GLY A 6 -7.97 -0.87 6.32
C GLY A 6 -8.59 -0.10 5.17
N VAL A 7 -8.01 1.04 4.87
CA VAL A 7 -8.37 1.89 3.74
C VAL A 7 -7.07 2.42 3.10
N GLU A 8 -7.15 2.79 1.84
CA GLU A 8 -6.04 3.43 1.12
C GLU A 8 -6.29 4.93 0.92
N ALA A 9 -5.26 5.75 1.15
CA ALA A 9 -5.30 7.19 0.94
C ALA A 9 -5.00 7.52 -0.53
N LEU A 10 -6.03 7.71 -1.32
CA LEU A 10 -5.94 8.00 -2.74
C LEU A 10 -6.11 9.49 -3.02
N ILE A 11 -5.02 10.16 -3.42
CA ILE A 11 -5.04 11.59 -3.72
C ILE A 11 -5.94 11.91 -4.91
N ARG A 12 -6.68 13.02 -4.80
CA ARG A 12 -7.49 13.62 -5.86
C ARG A 12 -7.27 15.12 -5.85
N TRP A 13 -7.32 15.77 -7.02
CA TRP A 13 -7.12 17.22 -7.11
C TRP A 13 -8.34 17.91 -7.69
N GLN A 14 -9.02 18.69 -6.86
CA GLN A 14 -10.07 19.60 -7.31
C GLN A 14 -9.41 20.89 -7.78
N HIS A 15 -9.14 20.98 -9.11
CA HIS A 15 -8.50 22.15 -9.69
C HIS A 15 -9.51 23.25 -10.00
N PRO A 16 -9.24 24.53 -9.64
CA PRO A 16 -10.24 25.64 -9.76
C PRO A 16 -10.72 25.88 -11.19
N ARG A 17 -9.93 25.58 -12.21
CA ARG A 17 -10.28 25.79 -13.64
C ARG A 17 -10.60 24.51 -14.41
N HIS A 18 -10.05 23.36 -13.99
CA HIS A 18 -10.13 22.10 -14.73
C HIS A 18 -11.00 21.06 -14.05
N GLY A 19 -11.62 21.39 -12.92
CA GLY A 19 -12.44 20.47 -12.16
C GLY A 19 -11.60 19.34 -11.53
N PHE A 20 -12.15 18.15 -11.50
CA PHE A 20 -11.53 17.00 -10.85
C PHE A 20 -10.45 16.37 -11.73
N LEU A 21 -9.21 16.43 -11.30
CA LEU A 21 -8.06 15.86 -12.03
C LEU A 21 -7.66 14.50 -11.43
N SER A 22 -7.45 13.52 -12.31
CA SER A 22 -6.92 12.22 -11.89
C SER A 22 -5.42 12.31 -11.56
N PRO A 23 -4.90 11.44 -10.67
CA PRO A 23 -3.47 11.37 -10.36
C PRO A 23 -2.57 11.23 -11.58
N ALA A 24 -2.99 10.46 -12.59
CA ALA A 24 -2.25 10.28 -13.84
C ALA A 24 -1.95 11.58 -14.60
N ILE A 25 -2.75 12.64 -14.37
CA ILE A 25 -2.57 13.95 -15.02
C ILE A 25 -1.57 14.81 -14.25
N PHE A 26 -1.65 14.86 -12.92
CA PHE A 26 -0.88 15.83 -12.14
C PHE A 26 0.37 15.25 -11.46
N LEU A 27 0.42 13.96 -11.12
CA LEU A 27 1.61 13.37 -10.50
C LEU A 27 2.88 13.50 -11.37
N PRO A 28 2.83 13.30 -12.72
CA PRO A 28 3.99 13.53 -13.57
C PRO A 28 4.52 14.97 -13.50
N ILE A 29 3.64 15.95 -13.26
CA ILE A 29 4.04 17.36 -13.10
C ILE A 29 4.79 17.56 -11.79
N PHE A 30 4.33 16.95 -10.70
CA PHE A 30 5.02 16.98 -9.40
C PHE A 30 6.38 16.28 -9.48
N GLU A 31 6.43 15.15 -10.18
CA GLU A 31 7.67 14.39 -10.40
C GLU A 31 8.70 15.20 -11.20
N ALA A 32 8.30 15.77 -12.35
CA ALA A 32 9.16 16.60 -13.20
C ALA A 32 9.71 17.84 -12.46
N ASN A 33 8.99 18.32 -11.45
CA ASN A 33 9.39 19.47 -10.63
C ASN A 33 10.06 19.08 -9.31
N ASN A 34 10.35 17.81 -9.08
CA ASN A 34 10.94 17.27 -7.83
C ASN A 34 10.10 17.62 -6.56
N ARG A 35 8.76 17.68 -6.69
CA ARG A 35 7.84 18.04 -5.63
C ARG A 35 7.07 16.85 -5.04
N MET A 36 7.42 15.62 -5.44
CA MET A 36 6.75 14.41 -4.93
C MET A 36 6.88 14.24 -3.42
N ASN A 37 8.04 14.60 -2.87
CA ASN A 37 8.25 14.52 -1.42
C ASN A 37 7.32 15.48 -0.65
N ASP A 38 7.18 16.72 -1.13
CA ASP A 38 6.29 17.70 -0.50
C ASP A 38 4.82 17.26 -0.57
N LEU A 39 4.42 16.65 -1.70
CA LEU A 39 3.09 16.09 -1.87
C LEU A 39 2.86 14.93 -0.91
N THR A 40 3.82 14.03 -0.78
CA THR A 40 3.72 12.88 0.15
C THR A 40 3.65 13.35 1.61
N ASP A 41 4.43 14.37 1.99
CA ASP A 41 4.34 14.98 3.33
C ASP A 41 2.93 15.52 3.63
N TRP A 42 2.32 16.16 2.63
CA TRP A 42 0.95 16.65 2.75
C TRP A 42 -0.02 15.48 2.91
N ILE A 43 0.08 14.42 2.09
CA ILE A 43 -0.77 13.23 2.17
C ILE A 43 -0.67 12.57 3.55
N ILE A 44 0.54 12.43 4.10
CA ILE A 44 0.77 11.86 5.44
C ILE A 44 0.01 12.67 6.50
N ASN A 45 0.09 14.01 6.43
CA ASN A 45 -0.61 14.87 7.37
C ASN A 45 -2.14 14.75 7.24
N GLU A 46 -2.68 14.76 6.01
CA GLU A 46 -4.13 14.60 5.76
C GLU A 46 -4.63 13.23 6.23
N ALA A 47 -3.89 12.15 5.97
CA ALA A 47 -4.24 10.82 6.45
C ALA A 47 -4.28 10.76 7.99
N CYS A 48 -3.32 11.40 8.67
CA CYS A 48 -3.33 11.49 10.14
C CYS A 48 -4.49 12.33 10.68
N ILE A 49 -4.87 13.42 10.00
CA ILE A 49 -6.06 14.22 10.35
C ILE A 49 -7.32 13.37 10.22
N GLN A 50 -7.49 12.69 9.10
CA GLN A 50 -8.66 11.84 8.86
C GLN A 50 -8.74 10.68 9.85
N LEU A 51 -7.62 10.04 10.17
CA LEU A 51 -7.56 8.98 11.20
C LEU A 51 -7.98 9.50 12.56
N ARG A 52 -7.52 10.69 12.95
CA ARG A 52 -7.94 11.32 14.21
C ARG A 52 -9.45 11.57 14.25
N ASP A 53 -10.00 12.07 13.15
CA ASP A 53 -11.44 12.41 13.06
C ASP A 53 -12.28 11.12 13.13
N TRP A 54 -11.92 10.06 12.42
CA TRP A 54 -12.56 8.75 12.52
C TRP A 54 -12.43 8.12 13.92
N GLN A 55 -11.31 8.35 14.59
CA GLN A 55 -11.11 7.89 15.96
C GLN A 55 -12.08 8.54 16.94
N GLN A 56 -12.38 9.83 16.72
CA GLN A 56 -13.38 10.57 17.52
C GLN A 56 -14.82 10.11 17.24
N GLU A 57 -15.09 9.67 16.02
CA GLU A 57 -16.39 9.15 15.59
C GLU A 57 -16.57 7.64 15.87
N GLU A 58 -15.60 6.99 16.50
CA GLU A 58 -15.57 5.53 16.73
C GLU A 58 -15.61 4.68 15.46
N ILE A 59 -15.30 5.26 14.28
CA ILE A 59 -15.26 4.62 12.97
C ILE A 59 -13.80 4.40 12.56
N PHE A 60 -13.04 3.80 13.43
CA PHE A 60 -11.61 3.68 13.21
C PHE A 60 -11.26 2.42 12.40
N PRO A 61 -10.78 2.51 11.14
CA PRO A 61 -10.17 1.38 10.46
C PRO A 61 -8.88 1.00 11.17
N LYS A 62 -8.45 -0.25 11.05
CA LYS A 62 -7.20 -0.71 11.70
C LYS A 62 -5.99 0.06 11.19
N ARG A 63 -5.99 0.45 9.91
CA ARG A 63 -4.88 1.15 9.25
C ARG A 63 -5.34 1.98 8.05
N VAL A 64 -4.52 2.98 7.72
CA VAL A 64 -4.57 3.73 6.46
C VAL A 64 -3.27 3.49 5.71
N ALA A 65 -3.38 3.04 4.47
CA ALA A 65 -2.25 2.82 3.58
C ALA A 65 -1.95 4.11 2.80
N ILE A 66 -0.66 4.41 2.63
CA ILE A 66 -0.16 5.60 1.95
C ILE A 66 0.92 5.20 0.95
N ASN A 67 0.72 5.55 -0.32
CA ASN A 67 1.69 5.32 -1.37
C ASN A 67 2.97 6.17 -1.18
N ILE A 68 4.13 5.51 -1.12
CA ILE A 68 5.43 6.14 -0.90
C ILE A 68 6.28 6.05 -2.18
N PRO A 69 6.67 7.20 -2.78
CA PRO A 69 7.59 7.20 -3.91
C PRO A 69 8.93 6.55 -3.55
N GLY A 70 9.44 5.66 -4.41
CA GLY A 70 10.68 4.91 -4.14
C GLY A 70 11.88 5.78 -3.75
N PRO A 71 12.17 6.91 -4.45
CA PRO A 71 13.27 7.81 -4.05
C PRO A 71 13.07 8.45 -2.65
N TYR A 72 11.81 8.63 -2.21
CA TYR A 72 11.52 9.22 -0.90
C TYR A 72 11.67 8.21 0.24
N LEU A 73 11.49 6.92 -0.04
CA LEU A 73 11.58 5.84 0.94
C LEU A 73 12.90 5.86 1.73
N THR A 74 14.01 6.17 1.06
CA THR A 74 15.34 6.18 1.67
C THR A 74 15.74 7.52 2.26
N SER A 75 14.84 8.50 2.26
CA SER A 75 15.09 9.84 2.82
C SER A 75 14.84 9.87 4.33
N ASN A 76 15.79 10.41 5.10
CA ASN A 76 15.60 10.66 6.53
C ASN A 76 14.37 11.55 6.80
N ARG A 77 14.03 12.46 5.87
CA ARG A 77 12.87 13.35 5.98
C ARG A 77 11.57 12.58 6.14
N LEU A 78 11.38 11.45 5.43
CA LEU A 78 10.16 10.65 5.53
C LEU A 78 9.91 10.17 6.97
N MET A 79 10.94 9.64 7.63
CA MET A 79 10.82 9.20 9.03
C MET A 79 10.45 10.36 9.96
N ASP A 80 11.08 11.53 9.78
CA ASP A 80 10.80 12.70 10.61
C ASP A 80 9.37 13.20 10.42
N VAL A 81 8.85 13.21 9.18
CA VAL A 81 7.48 13.60 8.87
C VAL A 81 6.48 12.63 9.49
N LEU A 82 6.69 11.32 9.33
CA LEU A 82 5.84 10.28 9.91
C LEU A 82 5.76 10.40 11.44
N LYS A 83 6.91 10.52 12.11
CA LYS A 83 6.96 10.68 13.57
C LYS A 83 6.29 11.98 14.04
N SER A 84 6.52 13.07 13.33
CA SER A 84 5.94 14.37 13.65
C SER A 84 4.43 14.36 13.49
N ALA A 85 3.91 13.84 12.37
CA ALA A 85 2.49 13.79 12.09
C ALA A 85 1.75 12.86 13.07
N THR A 86 2.23 11.63 13.25
CA THR A 86 1.61 10.66 14.17
C THR A 86 1.59 11.19 15.62
N LYS A 87 2.67 11.80 16.08
CA LYS A 87 2.72 12.45 17.39
C LYS A 87 1.76 13.63 17.50
N LYS A 88 1.74 14.51 16.50
CA LYS A 88 0.90 15.72 16.47
C LYS A 88 -0.59 15.39 16.57
N TYR A 89 -1.03 14.34 15.88
CA TYR A 89 -2.44 13.97 15.79
C TYR A 89 -2.85 12.83 16.72
N GLY A 90 -1.91 12.29 17.52
CA GLY A 90 -2.19 11.20 18.47
C GLY A 90 -2.47 9.85 17.81
N ILE A 91 -1.91 9.62 16.61
CA ILE A 91 -2.11 8.40 15.83
C ILE A 91 -1.04 7.36 16.19
N PRO A 92 -1.40 6.12 16.53
CA PRO A 92 -0.41 5.08 16.76
C PRO A 92 0.28 4.72 15.43
N PRO A 93 1.63 4.59 15.38
CA PRO A 93 2.36 4.28 14.14
C PRO A 93 1.80 3.07 13.37
N LYS A 94 1.35 2.03 14.07
CA LYS A 94 0.73 0.83 13.47
C LYS A 94 -0.55 1.09 12.67
N ALA A 95 -1.16 2.28 12.80
CA ALA A 95 -2.32 2.68 12.00
C ALA A 95 -1.92 3.29 10.65
N ILE A 96 -0.62 3.49 10.39
CA ILE A 96 -0.09 3.92 9.10
C ILE A 96 0.61 2.74 8.44
N GLU A 97 0.20 2.41 7.22
CA GLU A 97 0.85 1.43 6.35
C GLU A 97 1.51 2.17 5.18
N LEU A 98 2.79 1.90 4.94
CA LEU A 98 3.56 2.51 3.85
C LEU A 98 3.55 1.55 2.66
N GLU A 99 2.93 1.94 1.56
CA GLU A 99 2.87 1.15 0.33
C GLU A 99 4.02 1.51 -0.61
N ILE A 100 4.75 0.51 -1.05
CA ILE A 100 5.92 0.66 -1.92
C ILE A 100 5.76 -0.32 -3.07
N THR A 101 5.79 0.16 -4.31
CA THR A 101 5.71 -0.75 -5.45
C THR A 101 6.92 -1.66 -5.53
N GLU A 102 6.72 -2.91 -5.92
CA GLU A 102 7.78 -3.90 -6.09
C GLU A 102 8.94 -3.36 -6.94
N THR A 103 8.61 -2.72 -8.06
CA THR A 103 9.58 -2.12 -8.97
C THR A 103 10.44 -1.04 -8.30
N SER A 104 9.84 -0.19 -7.49
CA SER A 104 10.56 0.86 -6.75
C SER A 104 11.48 0.28 -5.69
N PHE A 105 11.02 -0.75 -4.99
CA PHE A 105 11.80 -1.45 -3.98
C PHE A 105 13.05 -2.10 -4.59
N VAL A 106 12.90 -2.85 -5.69
CA VAL A 106 14.01 -3.57 -6.35
C VAL A 106 15.06 -2.61 -6.89
N LYS A 107 14.67 -1.45 -7.43
CA LYS A 107 15.62 -0.42 -7.92
C LYS A 107 16.52 0.16 -6.84
N THR A 108 16.08 0.15 -5.57
CA THR A 108 16.80 0.78 -4.43
C THR A 108 17.08 -0.20 -3.30
N ILE A 109 17.21 -1.50 -3.62
CA ILE A 109 17.12 -2.61 -2.66
C ILE A 109 17.96 -2.46 -1.39
N SER A 110 19.23 -2.05 -1.51
CA SER A 110 20.12 -1.94 -0.33
C SER A 110 19.71 -0.83 0.64
N GLY A 111 19.27 0.31 0.13
CA GLY A 111 18.76 1.42 0.92
C GLY A 111 17.36 1.15 1.45
N ALA A 112 16.50 0.56 0.61
CA ALA A 112 15.12 0.21 0.95
C ALA A 112 15.04 -0.81 2.09
N GLU A 113 15.87 -1.86 2.08
CA GLU A 113 15.93 -2.84 3.18
C GLU A 113 16.20 -2.17 4.53
N LYS A 114 17.16 -1.25 4.57
CA LYS A 114 17.46 -0.50 5.80
C LYS A 114 16.29 0.38 6.24
N ALA A 115 15.73 1.15 5.31
CA ALA A 115 14.61 2.04 5.60
C ALA A 115 13.39 1.27 6.11
N VAL A 116 12.99 0.18 5.45
CA VAL A 116 11.87 -0.67 5.87
C VAL A 116 12.09 -1.22 7.29
N ASN A 117 13.31 -1.70 7.59
CA ASN A 117 13.65 -2.16 8.94
C ASN A 117 13.49 -1.05 9.99
N GLU A 118 13.87 0.19 9.66
CA GLU A 118 13.74 1.34 10.56
C GLU A 118 12.26 1.71 10.76
N PHE A 119 11.44 1.73 9.69
CA PHE A 119 10.00 1.98 9.82
C PHE A 119 9.31 0.94 10.70
N CYS A 120 9.59 -0.33 10.49
CA CYS A 120 9.01 -1.41 11.30
C CYS A 120 9.44 -1.32 12.78
N LYS A 121 10.70 -0.95 13.08
CA LYS A 121 11.16 -0.71 14.46
C LYS A 121 10.43 0.42 15.16
N GLU A 122 10.04 1.44 14.41
CA GLU A 122 9.22 2.56 14.92
C GLU A 122 7.73 2.24 15.00
N GLY A 123 7.34 1.04 14.57
CA GLY A 123 5.97 0.51 14.68
C GLY A 123 5.08 0.81 13.47
N PHE A 124 5.62 1.34 12.37
CA PHE A 124 4.89 1.50 11.11
C PHE A 124 4.77 0.15 10.39
N SER A 125 3.67 -0.05 9.66
CA SER A 125 3.51 -1.19 8.76
C SER A 125 4.07 -0.85 7.37
N VAL A 126 4.56 -1.86 6.64
CA VAL A 126 5.00 -1.69 5.25
C VAL A 126 4.34 -2.76 4.40
N ALA A 127 3.77 -2.34 3.28
CA ALA A 127 3.20 -3.20 2.25
C ALA A 127 4.01 -3.13 0.97
N LEU A 128 4.13 -4.26 0.29
CA LEU A 128 4.69 -4.34 -1.05
C LEU A 128 3.54 -4.37 -2.05
N ASP A 129 3.48 -3.35 -2.88
CA ASP A 129 2.41 -3.10 -3.84
C ASP A 129 2.78 -3.55 -5.26
N ASP A 130 1.75 -3.74 -6.13
CA ASP A 130 1.89 -4.23 -7.51
C ASP A 130 2.66 -5.57 -7.61
N PHE A 131 2.53 -6.44 -6.59
CA PHE A 131 3.32 -7.67 -6.53
C PHE A 131 3.00 -8.62 -7.67
N GLY A 132 4.05 -9.06 -8.36
CA GLY A 132 3.99 -9.98 -9.49
C GLY A 132 4.07 -9.32 -10.87
N THR A 133 4.01 -7.97 -10.96
CA THR A 133 4.15 -7.25 -12.24
C THR A 133 5.61 -6.98 -12.62
N GLY A 134 6.53 -7.13 -11.66
CA GLY A 134 7.95 -6.84 -11.82
C GLY A 134 8.83 -8.08 -12.00
N VAL A 135 10.15 -7.87 -11.97
CA VAL A 135 11.15 -8.95 -11.97
C VAL A 135 11.31 -9.48 -10.55
N SER A 136 10.41 -10.36 -10.17
CA SER A 136 10.34 -10.89 -8.80
C SER A 136 11.49 -11.83 -8.49
N SER A 137 12.51 -11.36 -7.80
CA SER A 137 13.41 -12.24 -7.08
C SER A 137 12.86 -12.46 -5.67
N LEU A 138 12.22 -13.57 -5.39
CA LEU A 138 11.69 -13.93 -4.06
C LEU A 138 12.75 -13.87 -2.93
N SER A 139 14.03 -13.70 -3.29
CA SER A 139 15.14 -13.67 -2.34
C SER A 139 15.11 -12.47 -1.39
N TYR A 140 14.58 -11.33 -1.82
CA TYR A 140 14.51 -10.14 -0.95
C TYR A 140 13.37 -10.22 0.08
N LEU A 141 12.26 -10.90 -0.24
CA LEU A 141 11.14 -11.06 0.69
C LEU A 141 11.54 -11.72 2.02
N LYS A 142 12.56 -12.58 1.99
CA LYS A 142 13.08 -13.20 3.23
C LYS A 142 13.86 -12.25 4.13
N ARG A 143 14.32 -11.11 3.59
CA ARG A 143 15.22 -10.18 4.29
C ARG A 143 14.52 -8.93 4.81
N ILE A 144 13.35 -8.65 4.28
CA ILE A 144 12.59 -7.45 4.62
C ILE A 144 11.39 -7.81 5.51
N PRO A 145 11.14 -7.04 6.57
CA PRO A 145 10.00 -7.25 7.44
C PRO A 145 8.71 -6.60 6.88
N VAL A 146 8.42 -6.85 5.60
CA VAL A 146 7.15 -6.44 4.99
C VAL A 146 6.03 -7.25 5.60
N MET A 147 4.93 -6.60 5.95
CA MET A 147 3.80 -7.23 6.61
C MET A 147 2.69 -7.62 5.63
N THR A 148 2.58 -6.90 4.50
CA THR A 148 1.50 -7.07 3.54
C THR A 148 2.07 -7.21 2.12
N LEU A 149 1.51 -8.17 1.34
CA LEU A 149 1.69 -8.27 -0.11
C LEU A 149 0.37 -7.92 -0.78
N LYS A 150 0.38 -6.97 -1.71
CA LYS A 150 -0.79 -6.56 -2.49
C LYS A 150 -0.66 -7.12 -3.90
N ILE A 151 -1.58 -7.99 -4.28
CA ILE A 151 -1.61 -8.61 -5.62
C ILE A 151 -2.29 -7.62 -6.57
N ASP A 152 -1.60 -7.26 -7.63
CA ASP A 152 -2.06 -6.28 -8.62
C ASP A 152 -3.34 -6.70 -9.33
N LYS A 153 -4.19 -5.71 -9.65
CA LYS A 153 -5.45 -5.87 -10.37
C LYS A 153 -5.34 -6.69 -11.65
N SER A 154 -4.23 -6.58 -12.39
CA SER A 154 -4.05 -7.30 -13.66
C SER A 154 -4.17 -8.82 -13.55
N PHE A 155 -4.01 -9.40 -12.35
CA PHE A 155 -4.25 -10.82 -12.09
C PHE A 155 -5.71 -11.13 -11.77
N VAL A 156 -6.54 -10.11 -11.53
CA VAL A 156 -7.95 -10.25 -11.13
C VAL A 156 -8.92 -10.00 -12.28
N ASP A 157 -8.52 -9.19 -13.26
CA ASP A 157 -9.38 -8.73 -14.35
C ASP A 157 -10.07 -9.91 -15.10
N ASP A 158 -9.34 -11.01 -15.32
CA ASP A 158 -9.85 -12.17 -16.08
C ASP A 158 -10.30 -13.34 -15.17
N VAL A 159 -10.35 -13.17 -13.86
CA VAL A 159 -10.85 -14.18 -12.91
C VAL A 159 -12.38 -14.08 -12.82
N PRO A 160 -13.14 -15.22 -12.82
CA PRO A 160 -12.70 -16.62 -12.71
C PRO A 160 -12.33 -17.32 -14.02
N ALA A 161 -12.46 -16.69 -15.18
CA ALA A 161 -12.26 -17.34 -16.48
C ALA A 161 -10.81 -17.79 -16.71
N SER A 162 -9.82 -17.02 -16.23
CA SER A 162 -8.41 -17.34 -16.35
C SER A 162 -7.93 -18.29 -15.25
N THR A 163 -7.73 -19.56 -15.60
CA THR A 163 -7.13 -20.55 -14.68
C THR A 163 -5.66 -20.25 -14.36
N LYS A 164 -4.96 -19.55 -15.27
CA LYS A 164 -3.57 -19.15 -15.10
C LYS A 164 -3.46 -18.08 -14.00
N ASP A 165 -4.27 -17.03 -14.07
CA ASP A 165 -4.23 -15.94 -13.10
C ASP A 165 -4.70 -16.44 -11.73
N ALA A 166 -5.75 -17.25 -11.68
CA ALA A 166 -6.17 -17.93 -10.47
C ALA A 166 -5.05 -18.75 -9.81
N SER A 167 -4.21 -19.43 -10.61
CA SER A 167 -3.08 -20.21 -10.11
C SER A 167 -1.96 -19.33 -9.58
N ILE A 168 -1.74 -18.16 -10.19
CA ILE A 168 -0.78 -17.16 -9.71
C ILE A 168 -1.25 -16.61 -8.36
N ILE A 169 -2.52 -16.16 -8.26
CA ILE A 169 -3.08 -15.66 -7.00
C ILE A 169 -2.94 -16.68 -5.88
N LYS A 170 -3.32 -17.94 -6.13
CA LYS A 170 -3.15 -19.03 -5.14
C LYS A 170 -1.70 -19.18 -4.67
N SER A 171 -0.76 -19.11 -5.61
CA SER A 171 0.67 -19.27 -5.31
C SER A 171 1.18 -18.12 -4.44
N VAL A 172 0.75 -16.88 -4.72
CA VAL A 172 1.12 -15.70 -3.91
C VAL A 172 0.46 -15.76 -2.53
N VAL A 173 -0.81 -16.17 -2.43
CA VAL A 173 -1.48 -16.36 -1.15
C VAL A 173 -0.75 -17.39 -0.29
N GLN A 174 -0.35 -18.51 -0.88
CA GLN A 174 0.41 -19.55 -0.18
C GLN A 174 1.81 -19.07 0.23
N LEU A 175 2.47 -18.28 -0.62
CA LEU A 175 3.75 -17.64 -0.31
C LEU A 175 3.62 -16.71 0.90
N GLY A 176 2.62 -15.82 0.89
CA GLY A 176 2.35 -14.91 2.00
C GLY A 176 2.14 -15.66 3.32
N LYS A 177 1.31 -16.71 3.31
CA LYS A 177 1.12 -17.58 4.48
C LYS A 177 2.44 -18.19 4.98
N SER A 178 3.29 -18.66 4.07
CA SER A 178 4.58 -19.29 4.42
C SER A 178 5.58 -18.30 5.01
N LEU A 179 5.45 -17.02 4.69
CA LEU A 179 6.31 -15.94 5.17
C LEU A 179 5.67 -15.14 6.33
N ASN A 180 4.49 -15.54 6.83
CA ASN A 180 3.68 -14.81 7.82
C ASN A 180 3.33 -13.38 7.40
N MET A 181 3.05 -13.17 6.11
CA MET A 181 2.59 -11.91 5.54
C MET A 181 1.10 -11.95 5.29
N GLU A 182 0.42 -10.83 5.46
CA GLU A 182 -0.95 -10.65 4.97
C GLU A 182 -0.93 -10.54 3.44
N VAL A 183 -1.97 -11.05 2.79
CA VAL A 183 -2.11 -10.92 1.33
C VAL A 183 -3.42 -10.21 1.04
N VAL A 184 -3.37 -9.12 0.30
CA VAL A 184 -4.51 -8.37 -0.20
C VAL A 184 -4.59 -8.56 -1.71
N VAL A 185 -5.77 -8.88 -2.23
CA VAL A 185 -6.03 -8.98 -3.67
C VAL A 185 -6.76 -7.72 -4.11
N GLU A 186 -6.15 -6.98 -5.02
CA GLU A 186 -6.66 -5.66 -5.44
C GLU A 186 -7.50 -5.71 -6.71
N GLY A 187 -8.30 -4.66 -6.90
CA GLY A 187 -9.11 -4.49 -8.12
C GLY A 187 -10.26 -5.46 -8.24
N VAL A 188 -10.80 -5.93 -7.11
CA VAL A 188 -11.97 -6.83 -7.09
C VAL A 188 -13.22 -5.99 -7.28
N GLU A 189 -13.90 -6.16 -8.44
CA GLU A 189 -15.01 -5.29 -8.84
C GLU A 189 -16.37 -6.03 -8.84
N THR A 190 -16.38 -7.36 -8.85
CA THR A 190 -17.62 -8.14 -8.94
C THR A 190 -17.79 -9.14 -7.81
N GLU A 191 -19.05 -9.43 -7.47
CA GLU A 191 -19.41 -10.46 -6.48
C GLU A 191 -18.87 -11.85 -6.89
N GLU A 192 -18.86 -12.16 -8.18
CA GLU A 192 -18.33 -13.40 -8.72
C GLU A 192 -16.83 -13.54 -8.47
N GLN A 193 -16.06 -12.45 -8.64
CA GLN A 193 -14.64 -12.42 -8.30
C GLN A 193 -14.44 -12.62 -6.80
N VAL A 194 -15.20 -11.92 -5.95
CA VAL A 194 -15.16 -12.07 -4.49
C VAL A 194 -15.33 -13.53 -4.09
N GLN A 195 -16.41 -14.15 -4.55
CA GLN A 195 -16.74 -15.53 -4.20
C GLN A 195 -15.65 -16.51 -4.67
N PHE A 196 -15.20 -16.33 -5.91
CA PHE A 196 -14.14 -17.18 -6.48
C PHE A 196 -12.81 -17.05 -5.71
N LEU A 197 -12.42 -15.83 -5.37
CA LEU A 197 -11.15 -15.57 -4.64
C LEU A 197 -11.18 -16.17 -3.25
N ILE A 198 -12.31 -16.09 -2.54
CA ILE A 198 -12.46 -16.68 -1.21
C ILE A 198 -12.47 -18.21 -1.29
N GLU A 199 -13.29 -18.80 -2.16
CA GLU A 199 -13.52 -20.25 -2.21
C GLU A 199 -12.36 -21.02 -2.85
N HIS A 200 -11.75 -20.46 -3.90
CA HIS A 200 -10.79 -21.17 -4.74
C HIS A 200 -9.36 -20.67 -4.58
N CYS A 201 -9.15 -19.40 -4.24
CA CYS A 201 -7.83 -18.83 -4.06
C CYS A 201 -7.45 -18.67 -2.59
N TYR A 202 -8.43 -18.82 -1.66
CA TYR A 202 -8.24 -18.66 -0.22
C TYR A 202 -7.68 -17.28 0.16
N ALA A 203 -8.07 -16.25 -0.61
CA ALA A 203 -7.65 -14.87 -0.39
C ALA A 203 -8.17 -14.38 0.97
N PRO A 204 -7.29 -13.93 1.89
CA PRO A 204 -7.72 -13.52 3.22
C PRO A 204 -8.31 -12.11 3.23
N TYR A 205 -7.85 -11.24 2.33
CA TYR A 205 -8.29 -9.86 2.19
C TYR A 205 -8.44 -9.50 0.72
N ILE A 206 -9.43 -8.66 0.43
CA ILE A 206 -9.74 -8.14 -0.91
C ILE A 206 -9.97 -6.63 -0.84
N GLN A 207 -9.59 -5.93 -1.92
CA GLN A 207 -9.72 -4.49 -2.09
C GLN A 207 -10.34 -4.14 -3.45
#